data_35eee8c48ce52b48a2b43404407a37ae
#
_entry.id   35eee8c48ce52b48a2b43404407a37ae
#
_cell.length_a   1.000
_cell.length_b   1.000
_cell.length_c   1.000
_cell.angle_alpha   90.00
_cell.angle_beta   90.00
_cell.angle_gamma   90.00
#
_symmetry.space_group_name_H-M   'P 1'
#
loop_
_entity.id
_entity.type
_entity.pdbx_description
1 polymer ?
#
loop_
_entity_poly.entity_id
_entity_poly.type
_entity_poly.pdbx_seq_one_letter_code
_entity_poly.pdbx_strand_id
1 'polypeptide(L)'
;MKLLIYTHPFAPMVGGIETYTMLLARRFSEAAQTDTESVEVTVVTQAQARDMDDSVLPFRVVRRPGLAQLVGLVREADVVHVASPAFVPMFLAWVLRKPAVVEHDGYNSACPNGLLFYEPTKTDCPGHFLARNYKECLRCNRENLGSWGSFRLFLLTFPRRWLCLRMTLHIGPSNHVARRVEMPRTQIVYHGIACPTGAAQIEYKVNSPVCFAYVGRMVQPKGVPVLLRAAQRLQKLGYEFRLKLIGDGPVRADLERMTDELGLRSRTIFTGFLQGDALDEAMREATAAVMPSIWQDVAPLASIEHMMNGRLLIASDIGGLGELVDGVGLKFPAGDDEALADCLRRVLEEPRLARELGNSARERARLLFTLDRMAKDHFQVYASIAPRKARGRA
;
A
#
# COMPACT_ATOMS: atom_id res chain seq x y z
N MET A 1 10.92 25.44 3.37
CA MET A 1 11.13 24.36 4.35
C MET A 1 11.97 23.25 3.72
N LYS A 2 13.03 22.77 4.40
CA LYS A 2 13.86 21.64 3.94
C LYS A 2 13.32 20.33 4.48
N LEU A 3 12.78 19.48 3.59
CA LEU A 3 12.20 18.20 3.93
C LEU A 3 13.15 17.05 3.51
N LEU A 4 13.56 16.24 4.47
CA LEU A 4 14.29 15.00 4.22
C LEU A 4 13.30 13.83 4.27
N ILE A 5 13.11 13.11 3.17
CA ILE A 5 12.32 11.87 3.13
C ILE A 5 13.28 10.69 3.08
N TYR A 6 13.26 9.85 4.12
CA TYR A 6 14.04 8.61 4.15
C TYR A 6 13.14 7.41 3.85
N THR A 7 13.53 6.64 2.85
CA THR A 7 12.86 5.38 2.48
C THR A 7 13.89 4.30 2.19
N HIS A 8 13.61 3.04 2.55
CA HIS A 8 14.47 1.92 2.16
C HIS A 8 14.33 1.60 0.67
N PRO A 9 13.13 1.22 0.17
CA PRO A 9 12.90 0.98 -1.24
C PRO A 9 12.57 2.30 -1.96
N PHE A 10 13.05 2.44 -3.20
CA PHE A 10 12.75 3.57 -4.06
C PHE A 10 12.91 3.15 -5.54
N ALA A 11 12.45 4.00 -6.46
CA ALA A 11 12.65 3.78 -7.89
C ALA A 11 14.12 3.44 -8.23
N PRO A 12 14.37 2.57 -9.21
CA PRO A 12 13.46 2.02 -10.23
C PRO A 12 12.62 0.81 -9.77
N MET A 13 12.69 0.43 -8.50
CA MET A 13 11.81 -0.61 -7.97
C MET A 13 10.35 -0.11 -7.99
N VAL A 14 9.41 -1.01 -8.26
CA VAL A 14 7.97 -0.72 -8.31
C VAL A 14 7.28 -1.41 -7.13
N GLY A 15 6.60 -0.63 -6.32
CA GLY A 15 5.83 -1.07 -5.15
C GLY A 15 5.06 0.09 -4.54
N GLY A 16 4.27 -0.17 -3.50
CA GLY A 16 3.42 0.84 -2.87
C GLY A 16 4.22 2.00 -2.28
N ILE A 17 5.23 1.69 -1.46
CA ILE A 17 6.07 2.70 -0.78
C ILE A 17 6.88 3.50 -1.80
N GLU A 18 7.46 2.84 -2.81
CA GLU A 18 8.23 3.46 -3.88
C GLU A 18 7.40 4.46 -4.66
N THR A 19 6.21 4.03 -5.10
CA THR A 19 5.27 4.86 -5.87
C THR A 19 4.78 6.03 -5.02
N TYR A 20 4.33 5.78 -3.80
CA TYR A 20 3.87 6.80 -2.87
C TYR A 20 4.95 7.86 -2.61
N THR A 21 6.18 7.44 -2.27
CA THR A 21 7.29 8.36 -1.98
C THR A 21 7.63 9.22 -3.20
N MET A 22 7.65 8.62 -4.39
CA MET A 22 7.90 9.32 -5.65
C MET A 22 6.83 10.38 -5.92
N LEU A 23 5.55 10.02 -5.79
CA LEU A 23 4.42 10.92 -6.01
C LEU A 23 4.46 12.10 -5.05
N LEU A 24 4.68 11.84 -3.76
CA LEU A 24 4.75 12.87 -2.73
C LEU A 24 5.92 13.83 -2.96
N ALA A 25 7.12 13.31 -3.24
CA ALA A 25 8.31 14.11 -3.49
C ALA A 25 8.16 14.98 -4.75
N ARG A 26 7.62 14.43 -5.84
CA ARG A 26 7.32 15.19 -7.07
C ARG A 26 6.33 16.31 -6.80
N ARG A 27 5.21 15.99 -6.15
CA ARG A 27 4.15 17.00 -5.91
C ARG A 27 4.63 18.18 -5.09
N PHE A 28 5.46 17.95 -4.07
CA PHE A 28 6.07 19.05 -3.31
C PHE A 28 7.05 19.89 -4.12
N SER A 29 7.84 19.26 -4.99
CA SER A 29 8.81 19.97 -5.82
C SER A 29 8.15 20.78 -6.94
N GLU A 30 7.02 20.30 -7.48
CA GLU A 30 6.21 21.03 -8.46
C GLU A 30 5.50 22.22 -7.81
N ALA A 31 4.94 22.06 -6.61
CA ALA A 31 4.31 23.14 -5.86
C ALA A 31 5.30 24.26 -5.48
N ALA A 32 6.55 23.89 -5.19
CA ALA A 32 7.61 24.86 -4.88
C ALA A 32 7.92 25.84 -6.04
N GLN A 33 7.55 25.50 -7.26
CA GLN A 33 7.74 26.35 -8.44
C GLN A 33 6.59 27.37 -8.66
N THR A 34 5.44 27.13 -8.02
CA THR A 34 4.20 27.89 -8.25
C THR A 34 3.71 28.67 -7.03
N ASP A 35 4.07 28.27 -5.82
CA ASP A 35 3.56 28.83 -4.56
C ASP A 35 4.65 29.46 -3.69
N THR A 36 4.21 30.39 -2.83
CA THR A 36 5.04 31.09 -1.83
C THR A 36 5.60 30.18 -0.74
N GLU A 37 5.08 28.97 -0.57
CA GLU A 37 5.51 27.99 0.42
C GLU A 37 6.40 26.89 -0.21
N SER A 38 7.64 27.25 -0.58
CA SER A 38 8.58 26.31 -1.19
C SER A 38 9.05 25.23 -0.20
N VAL A 39 8.87 23.96 -0.58
CA VAL A 39 9.44 22.82 0.10
C VAL A 39 10.60 22.26 -0.73
N GLU A 40 11.82 22.36 -0.20
CA GLU A 40 13.01 21.74 -0.78
C GLU A 40 13.08 20.27 -0.34
N VAL A 41 12.87 19.35 -1.27
CA VAL A 41 12.81 17.92 -0.97
C VAL A 41 14.14 17.24 -1.26
N THR A 42 14.63 16.48 -0.30
CA THR A 42 15.72 15.51 -0.49
C THR A 42 15.22 14.11 -0.12
N VAL A 43 15.25 13.18 -1.08
CA VAL A 43 14.95 11.77 -0.84
C VAL A 43 16.24 11.03 -0.56
N VAL A 44 16.31 10.30 0.55
CA VAL A 44 17.41 9.41 0.92
C VAL A 44 16.93 7.97 0.85
N THR A 45 17.67 7.11 0.11
CA THR A 45 17.28 5.71 -0.06
C THR A 45 18.47 4.75 0.00
N GLN A 46 18.15 3.47 0.32
CA GLN A 46 19.10 2.35 0.23
C GLN A 46 19.01 1.60 -1.11
N ALA A 47 18.05 1.97 -1.98
CA ALA A 47 17.90 1.38 -3.30
C ALA A 47 19.07 1.80 -4.22
N GLN A 48 19.47 0.89 -5.12
CA GLN A 48 20.43 1.19 -6.20
C GLN A 48 19.72 1.92 -7.33
N ALA A 49 20.43 2.82 -8.03
CA ALA A 49 19.88 3.52 -9.19
C ALA A 49 19.64 2.58 -10.38
N ARG A 50 20.43 1.52 -10.52
CA ARG A 50 20.48 0.70 -11.73
C ARG A 50 20.63 1.62 -12.96
N ASP A 51 19.70 1.53 -13.91
CA ASP A 51 19.69 2.32 -15.17
C ASP A 51 18.89 3.64 -15.04
N MET A 52 18.46 4.01 -13.82
CA MET A 52 17.70 5.25 -13.60
C MET A 52 18.63 6.45 -13.44
N ASP A 53 18.39 7.49 -14.19
CA ASP A 53 19.03 8.79 -14.03
C ASP A 53 18.26 9.66 -13.02
N ASP A 54 18.84 9.89 -11.85
CA ASP A 54 18.22 10.70 -10.80
C ASP A 54 18.22 12.20 -11.14
N SER A 55 19.04 12.66 -12.11
CA SER A 55 19.14 14.09 -12.47
C SER A 55 17.88 14.61 -13.18
N VAL A 56 17.05 13.72 -13.74
CA VAL A 56 15.77 14.09 -14.38
C VAL A 56 14.63 14.32 -13.36
N LEU A 57 14.87 14.01 -12.07
CA LEU A 57 13.87 14.21 -11.03
C LEU A 57 13.85 15.68 -10.57
N PRO A 58 12.68 16.25 -10.25
CA PRO A 58 12.56 17.64 -9.79
C PRO A 58 13.00 17.83 -8.34
N PHE A 59 13.60 16.83 -7.70
CA PHE A 59 14.10 16.83 -6.33
C PHE A 59 15.42 16.05 -6.23
N ARG A 60 16.17 16.33 -5.17
CA ARG A 60 17.45 15.67 -4.93
C ARG A 60 17.25 14.25 -4.43
N VAL A 61 17.98 13.28 -5.01
CA VAL A 61 18.05 11.89 -4.52
C VAL A 61 19.47 11.59 -4.05
N VAL A 62 19.58 10.99 -2.86
CA VAL A 62 20.86 10.54 -2.29
C VAL A 62 20.75 9.04 -2.00
N ARG A 63 21.47 8.24 -2.77
CA ARG A 63 21.45 6.79 -2.67
C ARG A 63 22.59 6.28 -1.80
N ARG A 64 22.26 5.39 -0.87
CA ARG A 64 23.23 4.71 0.03
C ARG A 64 24.25 5.65 0.67
N PRO A 65 23.81 6.77 1.30
CA PRO A 65 24.75 7.69 1.92
C PRO A 65 25.57 6.99 3.02
N GLY A 66 26.82 7.34 3.13
CA GLY A 66 27.62 7.02 4.31
C GLY A 66 27.07 7.73 5.55
N LEU A 67 27.44 7.25 6.74
CA LEU A 67 26.91 7.78 8.01
C LEU A 67 27.16 9.29 8.15
N ALA A 68 28.37 9.77 7.83
CA ALA A 68 28.71 11.19 7.91
C ALA A 68 27.84 12.06 7.00
N GLN A 69 27.59 11.61 5.77
CA GLN A 69 26.71 12.29 4.82
C GLN A 69 25.27 12.31 5.32
N LEU A 70 24.76 11.19 5.86
CA LEU A 70 23.41 11.12 6.41
C LEU A 70 23.24 12.05 7.62
N VAL A 71 24.25 12.12 8.51
CA VAL A 71 24.27 13.09 9.62
C VAL A 71 24.18 14.52 9.13
N GLY A 72 24.94 14.89 8.07
CA GLY A 72 24.85 16.20 7.43
C GLY A 72 23.45 16.51 6.93
N LEU A 73 22.86 15.60 6.15
CA LEU A 73 21.52 15.73 5.59
C LEU A 73 20.45 15.89 6.70
N VAL A 74 20.51 15.09 7.75
CA VAL A 74 19.58 15.19 8.89
C VAL A 74 19.76 16.53 9.63
N ARG A 75 21.01 17.04 9.77
CA ARG A 75 21.28 18.35 10.39
C ARG A 75 20.71 19.52 9.58
N GLU A 76 20.77 19.45 8.27
CA GLU A 76 20.26 20.49 7.37
C GLU A 76 18.73 20.50 7.27
N ALA A 77 18.09 19.37 7.46
CA ALA A 77 16.64 19.26 7.36
C ALA A 77 15.91 20.03 8.46
N ASP A 78 14.82 20.69 8.11
CA ASP A 78 13.85 21.26 9.05
C ASP A 78 12.93 20.18 9.61
N VAL A 79 12.54 19.22 8.77
CA VAL A 79 11.72 18.06 9.12
C VAL A 79 12.30 16.79 8.48
N VAL A 80 12.34 15.72 9.25
CA VAL A 80 12.73 14.38 8.78
C VAL A 80 11.50 13.52 8.70
N HIS A 81 11.14 13.07 7.50
CA HIS A 81 10.08 12.10 7.25
C HIS A 81 10.70 10.72 7.03
N VAL A 82 10.28 9.74 7.80
CA VAL A 82 10.72 8.34 7.68
C VAL A 82 9.54 7.52 7.17
N ALA A 83 9.56 7.15 5.89
CA ALA A 83 8.44 6.49 5.20
C ALA A 83 8.13 5.07 5.71
N SER A 84 9.00 4.49 6.53
CA SER A 84 8.75 3.27 7.30
C SER A 84 9.74 3.21 8.46
N PRO A 85 9.38 2.70 9.65
CA PRO A 85 10.26 2.67 10.81
C PRO A 85 11.66 2.12 10.51
N ALA A 86 12.67 3.00 10.47
CA ALA A 86 14.06 2.70 10.18
C ALA A 86 14.98 3.20 11.31
N PHE A 87 15.91 2.35 11.78
CA PHE A 87 16.73 2.64 12.95
C PHE A 87 17.59 3.89 12.80
N VAL A 88 18.42 3.93 11.76
CA VAL A 88 19.44 4.97 11.62
C VAL A 88 18.83 6.36 11.50
N PRO A 89 17.88 6.65 10.58
CA PRO A 89 17.31 7.98 10.47
C PRO A 89 16.53 8.39 11.73
N MET A 90 15.78 7.47 12.36
CA MET A 90 15.09 7.78 13.62
C MET A 90 16.06 8.08 14.76
N PHE A 91 17.14 7.30 14.89
CA PHE A 91 18.18 7.52 15.90
C PHE A 91 18.86 8.86 15.70
N LEU A 92 19.26 9.19 14.47
CA LEU A 92 19.89 10.48 14.16
C LEU A 92 18.92 11.65 14.41
N ALA A 93 17.67 11.54 14.02
CA ALA A 93 16.67 12.58 14.29
C ALA A 93 16.51 12.80 15.80
N TRP A 94 16.44 11.73 16.59
CA TRP A 94 16.34 11.80 18.05
C TRP A 94 17.58 12.46 18.69
N VAL A 95 18.78 11.99 18.36
CA VAL A 95 20.03 12.53 18.94
C VAL A 95 20.25 13.99 18.54
N LEU A 96 19.99 14.34 17.29
CA LEU A 96 20.14 15.68 16.76
C LEU A 96 18.95 16.60 17.07
N ARG A 97 17.96 16.10 17.83
CA ARG A 97 16.73 16.83 18.22
C ARG A 97 15.98 17.45 17.04
N LYS A 98 15.95 16.73 15.91
CA LYS A 98 15.20 17.15 14.71
C LYS A 98 13.74 16.72 14.80
N PRO A 99 12.80 17.60 14.40
CA PRO A 99 11.42 17.19 14.22
C PRO A 99 11.34 16.04 13.23
N ALA A 100 10.71 14.95 13.65
CA ALA A 100 10.62 13.76 12.83
C ALA A 100 9.21 13.17 12.81
N VAL A 101 8.78 12.80 11.61
CA VAL A 101 7.54 12.08 11.34
C VAL A 101 7.89 10.65 10.92
N VAL A 102 7.20 9.68 11.47
CA VAL A 102 7.27 8.28 11.01
C VAL A 102 5.95 7.90 10.40
N GLU A 103 5.96 7.53 9.14
CA GLU A 103 4.81 6.97 8.45
C GLU A 103 4.82 5.44 8.57
N HIS A 104 3.64 4.87 8.79
CA HIS A 104 3.48 3.44 9.03
C HIS A 104 2.90 2.73 7.80
N ASP A 105 3.71 2.60 6.72
CA ASP A 105 3.38 1.81 5.54
C ASP A 105 3.50 0.30 5.75
N GLY A 106 3.50 -0.11 6.99
CA GLY A 106 3.55 -1.46 7.50
C GLY A 106 3.52 -1.46 9.02
N TYR A 107 3.58 -2.63 9.61
CA TYR A 107 3.42 -2.80 11.05
C TYR A 107 4.75 -3.01 11.78
N ASN A 108 5.86 -2.54 11.23
CA ASN A 108 7.22 -2.78 11.73
C ASN A 108 7.47 -2.27 13.16
N SER A 109 6.67 -1.31 13.64
CA SER A 109 6.72 -0.83 15.02
C SER A 109 5.93 -1.70 16.00
N ALA A 110 5.04 -2.58 15.51
CA ALA A 110 4.12 -3.40 16.29
C ALA A 110 4.24 -4.91 15.99
N CYS A 111 5.04 -5.28 15.00
CA CYS A 111 5.22 -6.67 14.55
C CYS A 111 6.65 -6.91 14.08
N PRO A 112 7.32 -7.99 14.50
CA PRO A 112 8.68 -8.30 14.06
C PRO A 112 8.84 -8.39 12.55
N ASN A 113 7.98 -9.11 11.82
CA ASN A 113 8.04 -9.20 10.36
C ASN A 113 7.38 -8.01 9.63
N GLY A 114 6.70 -7.13 10.37
CA GLY A 114 6.08 -5.93 9.81
C GLY A 114 4.79 -6.15 9.02
N LEU A 115 4.31 -7.38 8.90
CA LEU A 115 3.16 -7.72 8.08
C LEU A 115 1.85 -7.89 8.86
N LEU A 116 1.92 -8.16 10.18
CA LEU A 116 0.78 -8.66 10.96
C LEU A 116 0.12 -9.88 10.30
N PHE A 117 0.92 -10.70 9.63
CA PHE A 117 0.54 -11.97 9.05
C PHE A 117 1.20 -13.11 9.83
N TYR A 118 0.41 -14.07 10.28
CA TYR A 118 0.89 -15.18 11.09
C TYR A 118 1.25 -16.37 10.21
N GLU A 119 2.53 -16.51 9.94
CA GLU A 119 3.07 -17.50 8.99
C GLU A 119 2.67 -18.96 9.27
N PRO A 120 2.63 -19.43 10.54
CA PRO A 120 2.32 -20.84 10.81
C PRO A 120 0.93 -21.29 10.37
N THR A 121 -0.06 -20.41 10.39
CA THR A 121 -1.44 -20.72 9.96
C THR A 121 -1.83 -20.00 8.68
N LYS A 122 -0.93 -19.17 8.13
CA LYS A 122 -1.18 -18.37 6.93
C LYS A 122 -2.44 -17.47 7.04
N THR A 123 -2.64 -16.90 8.22
CA THR A 123 -3.79 -16.03 8.56
C THR A 123 -3.31 -14.67 9.05
N ASP A 124 -4.23 -13.74 9.24
CA ASP A 124 -3.94 -12.47 9.90
C ASP A 124 -3.47 -12.67 11.34
N CYS A 125 -2.58 -11.79 11.80
CA CYS A 125 -2.06 -11.83 13.17
C CYS A 125 -2.93 -10.97 14.09
N PRO A 126 -3.40 -11.50 15.23
CA PRO A 126 -4.19 -10.71 16.20
C PRO A 126 -3.37 -9.61 16.90
N GLY A 127 -2.03 -9.56 16.69
CA GLY A 127 -1.15 -8.58 17.31
C GLY A 127 -0.34 -9.18 18.47
N HIS A 128 0.17 -10.38 18.30
CA HIS A 128 0.91 -11.12 19.33
C HIS A 128 2.02 -10.31 20.02
N PHE A 129 2.73 -9.43 19.30
CA PHE A 129 3.81 -8.64 19.88
C PHE A 129 3.28 -7.64 20.93
N LEU A 130 2.24 -6.87 20.59
CA LEU A 130 1.64 -5.90 21.51
C LEU A 130 0.89 -6.59 22.65
N ALA A 131 0.27 -7.73 22.39
CA ALA A 131 -0.35 -8.59 23.41
C ALA A 131 0.68 -9.35 24.27
N ARG A 132 2.00 -9.12 24.06
CA ARG A 132 3.11 -9.79 24.79
C ARG A 132 3.14 -11.31 24.62
N ASN A 133 2.49 -11.85 23.60
CA ASN A 133 2.53 -13.26 23.26
C ASN A 133 3.79 -13.57 22.40
N TYR A 134 4.95 -13.38 23.00
CA TYR A 134 6.24 -13.40 22.33
C TYR A 134 6.63 -14.77 21.76
N LYS A 135 6.12 -15.86 22.36
CA LYS A 135 6.35 -17.22 21.86
C LYS A 135 5.82 -17.36 20.41
N GLU A 136 4.64 -16.81 20.16
CA GLU A 136 4.03 -16.84 18.81
C GLU A 136 4.79 -15.94 17.82
N CYS A 137 5.35 -14.81 18.26
CA CYS A 137 6.21 -13.99 17.40
C CYS A 137 7.48 -14.73 16.98
N LEU A 138 8.11 -15.46 17.90
CA LEU A 138 9.29 -16.28 17.61
C LEU A 138 8.95 -17.45 16.67
N ARG A 139 7.80 -18.10 16.89
CA ARG A 139 7.31 -19.18 16.05
C ARG A 139 6.98 -18.67 14.63
N CYS A 140 6.34 -17.50 14.52
CA CYS A 140 5.88 -16.91 13.28
C CYS A 140 6.98 -16.77 12.22
N ASN A 141 8.18 -16.37 12.62
CA ASN A 141 9.28 -16.08 11.68
C ASN A 141 10.28 -17.25 11.52
N ARG A 142 10.10 -18.33 12.30
CA ARG A 142 11.10 -19.42 12.39
C ARG A 142 11.22 -20.21 11.10
N GLU A 143 10.10 -20.43 10.41
CA GLU A 143 10.06 -21.19 9.16
C GLU A 143 10.86 -20.49 8.06
N ASN A 144 10.70 -19.17 7.94
CA ASN A 144 11.33 -18.37 6.88
C ASN A 144 12.77 -17.94 7.20
N LEU A 145 13.13 -17.73 8.47
CA LEU A 145 14.38 -17.12 8.90
C LEU A 145 15.24 -18.02 9.78
N GLY A 146 14.79 -19.22 10.11
CA GLY A 146 15.39 -20.07 11.11
C GLY A 146 15.25 -19.51 12.54
N SER A 147 15.68 -20.28 13.54
CA SER A 147 15.54 -19.89 14.95
C SER A 147 16.32 -18.63 15.30
N TRP A 148 17.54 -18.47 14.82
CA TRP A 148 18.40 -17.31 15.07
C TRP A 148 17.88 -16.04 14.39
N GLY A 149 17.48 -16.14 13.13
CA GLY A 149 16.91 -15.02 12.38
C GLY A 149 15.61 -14.51 13.02
N SER A 150 14.73 -15.43 13.41
CA SER A 150 13.50 -15.10 14.13
C SER A 150 13.76 -14.40 15.46
N PHE A 151 14.70 -14.93 16.27
CA PHE A 151 15.08 -14.32 17.54
C PHE A 151 15.69 -12.93 17.37
N ARG A 152 16.61 -12.75 16.41
CA ARG A 152 17.20 -11.45 16.08
C ARG A 152 16.14 -10.43 15.67
N LEU A 153 15.23 -10.81 14.77
CA LEU A 153 14.16 -9.94 14.28
C LEU A 153 13.22 -9.52 15.42
N PHE A 154 12.87 -10.48 16.28
CA PHE A 154 12.08 -10.23 17.47
C PHE A 154 12.74 -9.23 18.42
N LEU A 155 14.02 -9.44 18.75
CA LEU A 155 14.77 -8.52 19.62
C LEU A 155 14.86 -7.11 19.05
N LEU A 156 15.07 -6.97 17.74
CA LEU A 156 15.18 -5.67 17.08
C LEU A 156 13.84 -4.90 17.08
N THR A 157 12.71 -5.55 17.32
CA THR A 157 11.42 -4.87 17.38
C THR A 157 11.30 -3.95 18.60
N PHE A 158 11.92 -4.32 19.73
CA PHE A 158 11.87 -3.50 20.96
C PHE A 158 12.56 -2.13 20.78
N PRO A 159 13.84 -2.04 20.40
CA PRO A 159 14.48 -0.75 20.19
C PRO A 159 13.88 0.02 19.02
N ARG A 160 13.35 -0.65 17.97
CA ARG A 160 12.61 0.01 16.90
C ARG A 160 11.36 0.70 17.42
N ARG A 161 10.53 -0.01 18.19
CA ARG A 161 9.33 0.57 18.82
C ARG A 161 9.69 1.69 19.79
N TRP A 162 10.76 1.50 20.60
CA TRP A 162 11.24 2.51 21.52
C TRP A 162 11.65 3.80 20.79
N LEU A 163 12.36 3.71 19.67
CA LEU A 163 12.68 4.87 18.83
C LEU A 163 11.42 5.52 18.25
N CYS A 164 10.49 4.73 17.72
CA CYS A 164 9.21 5.28 17.22
C CYS A 164 8.53 6.12 18.31
N LEU A 165 8.40 5.63 19.53
CA LEU A 165 7.78 6.35 20.66
C LEU A 165 8.46 7.70 20.99
N ARG A 166 9.68 7.94 20.49
CA ARG A 166 10.45 9.19 20.67
C ARG A 166 10.30 10.17 19.51
N MET A 167 9.68 9.76 18.43
CA MET A 167 9.48 10.63 17.27
C MET A 167 8.40 11.69 17.56
N THR A 168 8.44 12.78 16.82
CA THR A 168 7.59 13.94 17.09
C THR A 168 6.13 13.64 16.79
N LEU A 169 5.86 12.94 15.67
CA LEU A 169 4.52 12.64 15.19
C LEU A 169 4.54 11.36 14.34
N HIS A 170 3.38 10.73 14.21
CA HIS A 170 3.19 9.54 13.37
C HIS A 170 2.10 9.79 12.34
N ILE A 171 2.24 9.15 11.18
CA ILE A 171 1.22 9.09 10.14
C ILE A 171 0.78 7.64 9.97
N GLY A 172 -0.54 7.44 9.93
CA GLY A 172 -1.17 6.21 9.50
C GLY A 172 -1.93 6.42 8.20
N PRO A 173 -1.70 5.60 7.15
CA PRO A 173 -2.42 5.71 5.88
C PRO A 173 -3.85 5.19 5.94
N SER A 174 -4.31 4.72 7.09
CA SER A 174 -5.69 4.35 7.40
C SER A 174 -5.93 4.37 8.91
N ASN A 175 -7.20 4.48 9.33
CA ASN A 175 -7.59 4.34 10.75
C ASN A 175 -7.23 2.95 11.29
N HIS A 176 -7.32 1.93 10.43
CA HIS A 176 -6.92 0.58 10.80
C HIS A 176 -5.45 0.54 11.23
N VAL A 177 -4.55 1.05 10.41
CA VAL A 177 -3.10 1.08 10.73
C VAL A 177 -2.83 1.86 12.00
N ALA A 178 -3.43 3.05 12.16
CA ALA A 178 -3.25 3.86 13.36
C ALA A 178 -3.62 3.09 14.64
N ARG A 179 -4.75 2.38 14.62
CA ARG A 179 -5.18 1.53 15.75
C ARG A 179 -4.23 0.36 15.99
N ARG A 180 -3.70 -0.24 14.93
CA ARG A 180 -2.86 -1.46 15.04
C ARG A 180 -1.43 -1.18 15.48
N VAL A 181 -0.88 0.00 15.16
CA VAL A 181 0.50 0.35 15.58
C VAL A 181 0.56 0.93 17.00
N GLU A 182 -0.55 1.46 17.51
CA GLU A 182 -0.67 2.05 18.85
C GLU A 182 0.46 3.06 19.14
N MET A 183 0.64 4.04 18.24
CA MET A 183 1.61 5.11 18.43
C MET A 183 0.92 6.38 18.91
N PRO A 184 1.54 7.14 19.84
CA PRO A 184 1.00 8.42 20.27
C PRO A 184 1.03 9.44 19.14
N ARG A 185 0.09 10.40 19.16
CA ARG A 185 0.07 11.52 18.21
C ARG A 185 0.06 11.03 16.75
N THR A 186 -0.68 9.98 16.45
CA THR A 186 -0.87 9.50 15.09
C THR A 186 -1.94 10.32 14.39
N GLN A 187 -1.62 10.87 13.23
CA GLN A 187 -2.56 11.52 12.31
C GLN A 187 -2.85 10.58 11.14
N ILE A 188 -4.08 10.66 10.64
CA ILE A 188 -4.48 9.87 9.47
C ILE A 188 -4.24 10.72 8.23
N VAL A 189 -3.38 10.24 7.34
CA VAL A 189 -3.17 10.81 6.01
C VAL A 189 -3.30 9.70 4.99
N TYR A 190 -4.46 9.62 4.34
CA TYR A 190 -4.68 8.61 3.31
C TYR A 190 -3.73 8.81 2.14
N HIS A 191 -3.25 7.73 1.56
CA HIS A 191 -2.51 7.79 0.30
C HIS A 191 -3.36 8.41 -0.81
N GLY A 192 -2.70 9.05 -1.75
CA GLY A 192 -3.32 9.68 -2.90
C GLY A 192 -2.56 9.40 -4.17
N ILE A 193 -3.28 9.42 -5.27
CA ILE A 193 -2.74 9.28 -6.61
C ILE A 193 -3.14 10.47 -7.47
N ALA A 194 -2.44 10.67 -8.59
CA ALA A 194 -2.84 11.66 -9.57
C ALA A 194 -4.24 11.32 -10.12
N CYS A 195 -5.10 12.31 -10.23
CA CYS A 195 -6.36 12.12 -10.94
C CYS A 195 -6.04 11.85 -12.41
N PRO A 196 -6.64 10.80 -13.02
CA PRO A 196 -6.48 10.58 -14.45
C PRO A 196 -6.94 11.82 -15.22
N THR A 197 -6.00 12.51 -15.90
CA THR A 197 -6.32 13.64 -16.77
C THR A 197 -6.92 13.12 -18.05
N GLY A 198 -8.10 13.62 -18.43
CA GLY A 198 -8.77 13.19 -19.64
C GLY A 198 -9.34 11.78 -19.55
N ALA A 199 -9.54 11.25 -18.34
CA ALA A 199 -10.28 10.04 -18.16
C ALA A 199 -11.63 10.24 -18.85
N ALA A 200 -11.69 9.84 -20.13
CA ALA A 200 -12.91 9.38 -20.70
C ALA A 200 -13.56 8.59 -19.56
N GLN A 201 -14.72 9.03 -19.16
CA GLN A 201 -15.55 8.21 -18.30
C GLN A 201 -15.42 6.84 -18.88
N ILE A 202 -14.80 5.90 -18.14
CA ILE A 202 -14.76 4.53 -18.60
C ILE A 202 -16.21 4.20 -18.76
N GLU A 203 -16.67 4.21 -20.01
CA GLU A 203 -18.04 3.88 -20.34
C GLU A 203 -18.18 2.43 -19.93
N TYR A 204 -18.87 2.21 -18.84
CA TYR A 204 -19.01 0.92 -18.22
C TYR A 204 -19.79 0.02 -19.17
N LYS A 205 -19.09 -0.58 -20.12
CA LYS A 205 -19.66 -1.67 -20.91
C LYS A 205 -19.65 -2.89 -19.99
N VAL A 206 -20.84 -3.32 -19.60
CA VAL A 206 -20.99 -4.65 -19.00
C VAL A 206 -20.59 -5.64 -20.09
N ASN A 207 -19.35 -6.10 -20.02
CA ASN A 207 -18.86 -7.09 -20.96
C ASN A 207 -19.62 -8.40 -20.77
N SER A 208 -19.98 -9.04 -21.87
CA SER A 208 -20.53 -10.39 -21.84
C SER A 208 -19.50 -11.34 -22.49
N PRO A 209 -18.98 -12.30 -21.75
CA PRO A 209 -19.17 -12.56 -20.33
C PRO A 209 -18.49 -11.54 -19.40
N VAL A 210 -19.03 -11.38 -18.18
CA VAL A 210 -18.46 -10.55 -17.12
C VAL A 210 -17.02 -10.95 -16.84
N CYS A 211 -16.13 -9.95 -16.72
CA CYS A 211 -14.71 -10.16 -16.41
C CYS A 211 -14.36 -9.63 -15.02
N PHE A 212 -13.87 -10.50 -14.16
CA PHE A 212 -13.29 -10.15 -12.88
C PHE A 212 -11.76 -10.06 -13.02
N ALA A 213 -11.15 -9.00 -12.50
CA ALA A 213 -9.71 -8.83 -12.59
C ALA A 213 -9.07 -8.74 -11.20
N TYR A 214 -7.91 -9.36 -11.05
CA TYR A 214 -6.98 -9.13 -9.95
C TYR A 214 -5.77 -8.39 -10.48
N VAL A 215 -5.29 -7.37 -9.75
CA VAL A 215 -4.05 -6.64 -10.06
C VAL A 215 -3.17 -6.61 -8.82
N GLY A 216 -1.97 -7.18 -8.92
CA GLY A 216 -1.02 -7.13 -7.82
C GLY A 216 0.03 -8.22 -7.85
N ARG A 217 0.97 -8.16 -6.90
CA ARG A 217 1.99 -9.20 -6.77
C ARG A 217 1.35 -10.54 -6.41
N MET A 218 1.78 -11.60 -7.07
CA MET A 218 1.35 -12.97 -6.77
C MET A 218 2.17 -13.52 -5.61
N VAL A 219 1.77 -13.12 -4.40
CA VAL A 219 2.32 -13.60 -3.12
C VAL A 219 1.18 -14.13 -2.26
N GLN A 220 1.49 -15.07 -1.38
CA GLN A 220 0.48 -15.75 -0.57
C GLN A 220 -0.46 -14.81 0.20
N PRO A 221 0.01 -13.73 0.87
CA PRO A 221 -0.87 -12.82 1.61
C PRO A 221 -1.92 -12.10 0.75
N LYS A 222 -1.73 -12.03 -0.57
CA LYS A 222 -2.71 -11.41 -1.49
C LYS A 222 -3.92 -12.29 -1.82
N GLY A 223 -3.92 -13.55 -1.37
CA GLY A 223 -5.12 -14.38 -1.32
C GLY A 223 -5.71 -14.81 -2.66
N VAL A 224 -4.96 -14.78 -3.78
CA VAL A 224 -5.45 -15.22 -5.10
C VAL A 224 -6.06 -16.62 -5.08
N PRO A 225 -5.57 -17.60 -4.28
CA PRO A 225 -6.21 -18.90 -4.14
C PRO A 225 -7.67 -18.82 -3.66
N VAL A 226 -8.05 -17.82 -2.86
CA VAL A 226 -9.44 -17.60 -2.41
C VAL A 226 -10.32 -17.24 -3.61
N LEU A 227 -9.82 -16.36 -4.50
CA LEU A 227 -10.52 -16.01 -5.74
C LEU A 227 -10.72 -17.21 -6.67
N LEU A 228 -9.68 -18.05 -6.83
CA LEU A 228 -9.79 -19.25 -7.68
C LEU A 228 -10.83 -20.24 -7.13
N ARG A 229 -10.88 -20.46 -5.81
CA ARG A 229 -11.92 -21.32 -5.21
C ARG A 229 -13.31 -20.72 -5.35
N ALA A 230 -13.47 -19.42 -5.13
CA ALA A 230 -14.74 -18.73 -5.35
C ALA A 230 -15.21 -18.87 -6.82
N ALA A 231 -14.30 -18.69 -7.77
CA ALA A 231 -14.58 -18.88 -9.20
C ALA A 231 -14.99 -20.31 -9.54
N GLN A 232 -14.37 -21.32 -8.91
CA GLN A 232 -14.79 -22.72 -9.10
C GLN A 232 -16.23 -22.96 -8.61
N ARG A 233 -16.62 -22.34 -7.49
CA ARG A 233 -18.01 -22.44 -7.00
C ARG A 233 -19.00 -21.88 -8.03
N LEU A 234 -18.69 -20.71 -8.62
CA LEU A 234 -19.53 -20.14 -9.68
C LEU A 234 -19.60 -21.01 -10.93
N GLN A 235 -18.49 -21.59 -11.35
CA GLN A 235 -18.44 -22.52 -12.48
C GLN A 235 -19.33 -23.76 -12.22
N LYS A 236 -19.28 -24.33 -11.02
CA LYS A 236 -20.14 -25.45 -10.63
C LYS A 236 -21.63 -25.11 -10.62
N LEU A 237 -21.97 -23.83 -10.38
CA LEU A 237 -23.34 -23.33 -10.47
C LEU A 237 -23.76 -22.94 -11.90
N GLY A 238 -22.88 -23.12 -12.89
CA GLY A 238 -23.18 -22.88 -14.30
C GLY A 238 -23.04 -21.42 -14.76
N TYR A 239 -22.47 -20.54 -13.95
CA TYR A 239 -22.28 -19.14 -14.36
C TYR A 239 -21.16 -19.00 -15.39
N GLU A 240 -21.35 -18.09 -16.37
CA GLU A 240 -20.36 -17.71 -17.36
C GLU A 240 -19.64 -16.41 -16.93
N PHE A 241 -18.30 -16.48 -16.85
CA PHE A 241 -17.45 -15.35 -16.48
C PHE A 241 -16.03 -15.55 -17.00
N ARG A 242 -15.20 -14.52 -16.92
CA ARG A 242 -13.76 -14.56 -17.15
C ARG A 242 -13.01 -14.07 -15.93
N LEU A 243 -11.81 -14.61 -15.71
CA LEU A 243 -10.84 -14.12 -14.74
C LEU A 243 -9.62 -13.58 -15.48
N LYS A 244 -9.14 -12.41 -15.06
CA LYS A 244 -7.89 -11.84 -15.53
C LYS A 244 -6.98 -11.59 -14.33
N LEU A 245 -5.88 -12.34 -14.24
CA LEU A 245 -4.90 -12.25 -13.15
C LEU A 245 -3.67 -11.50 -13.65
N ILE A 246 -3.54 -10.23 -13.24
CA ILE A 246 -2.52 -9.30 -13.71
C ILE A 246 -1.47 -9.14 -12.62
N GLY A 247 -0.25 -9.48 -12.95
CA GLY A 247 0.89 -9.41 -12.04
C GLY A 247 1.78 -10.63 -12.12
N ASP A 248 2.79 -10.64 -11.26
CA ASP A 248 3.74 -11.74 -11.16
C ASP A 248 4.17 -11.94 -9.69
N GLY A 249 4.87 -13.03 -9.42
CA GLY A 249 5.40 -13.32 -8.10
C GLY A 249 5.70 -14.80 -7.85
N PRO A 250 6.29 -15.10 -6.69
CA PRO A 250 6.81 -16.43 -6.40
C PRO A 250 5.76 -17.55 -6.40
N VAL A 251 4.48 -17.22 -6.18
CA VAL A 251 3.40 -18.26 -6.16
C VAL A 251 2.66 -18.38 -7.50
N ARG A 252 3.12 -17.70 -8.57
CA ARG A 252 2.43 -17.73 -9.87
C ARG A 252 2.29 -19.15 -10.43
N ALA A 253 3.37 -19.91 -10.43
CA ALA A 253 3.34 -21.30 -10.96
C ALA A 253 2.35 -22.20 -10.18
N ASP A 254 2.26 -21.99 -8.85
CA ASP A 254 1.29 -22.70 -8.02
C ASP A 254 -0.16 -22.29 -8.33
N LEU A 255 -0.39 -21.00 -8.63
CA LEU A 255 -1.71 -20.49 -9.02
C LEU A 255 -2.13 -21.02 -10.40
N GLU A 256 -1.20 -21.09 -11.35
CA GLU A 256 -1.46 -21.66 -12.69
C GLU A 256 -1.84 -23.16 -12.56
N ARG A 257 -1.07 -23.94 -11.78
CA ARG A 257 -1.40 -25.35 -11.49
C ARG A 257 -2.76 -25.48 -10.80
N MET A 258 -3.03 -24.69 -9.77
CA MET A 258 -4.32 -24.68 -9.08
C MET A 258 -5.48 -24.35 -10.03
N THR A 259 -5.26 -23.46 -10.98
CA THR A 259 -6.26 -23.10 -12.01
C THR A 259 -6.62 -24.30 -12.88
N ASP A 260 -5.61 -25.09 -13.26
CA ASP A 260 -5.81 -26.33 -14.04
C ASP A 260 -6.55 -27.39 -13.20
N GLU A 261 -6.13 -27.62 -11.96
CA GLU A 261 -6.77 -28.57 -11.02
C GLU A 261 -8.25 -28.22 -10.72
N LEU A 262 -8.58 -26.93 -10.68
CA LEU A 262 -9.95 -26.46 -10.47
C LEU A 262 -10.79 -26.42 -11.76
N GLY A 263 -10.21 -26.75 -12.92
CA GLY A 263 -10.89 -26.74 -14.21
C GLY A 263 -11.21 -25.34 -14.75
N LEU A 264 -10.45 -24.31 -14.31
CA LEU A 264 -10.69 -22.91 -14.65
C LEU A 264 -9.84 -22.39 -15.83
N ARG A 265 -9.00 -23.22 -16.43
CA ARG A 265 -8.03 -22.80 -17.44
C ARG A 265 -8.64 -22.03 -18.60
N SER A 266 -9.76 -22.48 -19.13
CA SER A 266 -10.47 -21.86 -20.26
C SER A 266 -11.08 -20.48 -19.92
N ARG A 267 -11.21 -20.17 -18.64
CA ARG A 267 -11.82 -18.94 -18.13
C ARG A 267 -10.82 -17.96 -17.55
N THR A 268 -9.55 -18.37 -17.35
CA THR A 268 -8.54 -17.61 -16.62
C THR A 268 -7.37 -17.21 -17.53
N ILE A 269 -7.02 -15.94 -17.51
CA ILE A 269 -5.87 -15.38 -18.23
C ILE A 269 -4.86 -14.85 -17.21
N PHE A 270 -3.63 -15.34 -17.27
CA PHE A 270 -2.46 -14.81 -16.58
C PHE A 270 -1.67 -13.91 -17.52
N THR A 271 -1.64 -12.61 -17.28
CA THR A 271 -0.99 -11.67 -18.19
C THR A 271 0.50 -11.46 -17.90
N GLY A 272 0.95 -11.81 -16.68
CA GLY A 272 2.22 -11.33 -16.15
C GLY A 272 2.11 -9.89 -15.62
N PHE A 273 3.27 -9.30 -15.33
CA PHE A 273 3.35 -7.91 -14.85
C PHE A 273 3.03 -6.93 -16.00
N LEU A 274 2.09 -6.03 -15.78
CA LEU A 274 1.73 -4.94 -16.68
C LEU A 274 1.80 -3.60 -15.94
N GLN A 275 2.10 -2.52 -16.69
CA GLN A 275 2.08 -1.15 -16.18
C GLN A 275 1.71 -0.15 -17.29
N GLY A 276 1.31 1.07 -16.90
CA GLY A 276 0.92 2.13 -17.84
C GLY A 276 -0.18 1.69 -18.79
N ASP A 277 -0.08 2.09 -20.08
CA ASP A 277 -1.11 1.85 -21.09
C ASP A 277 -1.47 0.36 -21.26
N ALA A 278 -0.51 -0.55 -21.09
CA ALA A 278 -0.77 -1.99 -21.17
C ALA A 278 -1.65 -2.50 -20.02
N LEU A 279 -1.46 -1.95 -18.82
CA LEU A 279 -2.34 -2.24 -17.67
C LEU A 279 -3.73 -1.65 -17.90
N ASP A 280 -3.79 -0.41 -18.35
CA ASP A 280 -5.07 0.27 -18.62
C ASP A 280 -5.89 -0.47 -19.67
N GLU A 281 -5.25 -0.92 -20.75
CA GLU A 281 -5.90 -1.73 -21.80
C GLU A 281 -6.40 -3.06 -21.25
N ALA A 282 -5.56 -3.79 -20.50
CA ALA A 282 -5.94 -5.06 -19.90
C ALA A 282 -7.14 -4.90 -18.92
N MET A 283 -7.23 -3.74 -18.26
CA MET A 283 -8.29 -3.44 -17.30
C MET A 283 -9.57 -2.88 -17.94
N ARG A 284 -9.57 -2.48 -19.22
CA ARG A 284 -10.80 -1.99 -19.90
C ARG A 284 -11.90 -3.02 -19.93
N GLU A 285 -11.56 -4.29 -20.05
CA GLU A 285 -12.52 -5.40 -20.06
C GLU A 285 -13.01 -5.79 -18.66
N ALA A 286 -12.35 -5.32 -17.60
CA ALA A 286 -12.70 -5.74 -16.24
C ALA A 286 -13.97 -5.04 -15.75
N THR A 287 -15.00 -5.82 -15.44
CA THR A 287 -16.25 -5.36 -14.83
C THR A 287 -16.04 -4.99 -13.36
N ALA A 288 -15.27 -5.78 -12.63
CA ALA A 288 -14.90 -5.51 -11.25
C ALA A 288 -13.47 -5.93 -10.97
N ALA A 289 -12.80 -5.22 -10.07
CA ALA A 289 -11.53 -5.64 -9.51
C ALA A 289 -11.75 -6.39 -8.21
N VAL A 290 -11.03 -7.50 -8.02
CA VAL A 290 -11.12 -8.35 -6.84
C VAL A 290 -9.80 -8.29 -6.06
N MET A 291 -9.89 -7.92 -4.79
CA MET A 291 -8.74 -7.79 -3.88
C MET A 291 -8.91 -8.78 -2.71
N PRO A 292 -8.55 -10.06 -2.89
CA PRO A 292 -8.88 -11.13 -1.95
C PRO A 292 -7.82 -11.31 -0.85
N SER A 293 -7.18 -10.22 -0.41
CA SER A 293 -6.10 -10.25 0.58
C SER A 293 -6.48 -10.99 1.86
N ILE A 294 -5.59 -11.84 2.34
CA ILE A 294 -5.74 -12.58 3.60
C ILE A 294 -4.85 -11.99 4.73
N TRP A 295 -4.29 -10.83 4.52
CA TRP A 295 -3.51 -10.08 5.49
C TRP A 295 -4.03 -8.64 5.62
N GLN A 296 -3.67 -8.00 6.71
CA GLN A 296 -4.08 -6.62 7.02
C GLN A 296 -3.35 -5.62 6.10
N ASP A 297 -3.80 -5.53 4.84
CA ASP A 297 -3.25 -4.58 3.86
C ASP A 297 -3.38 -3.15 4.40
N VAL A 298 -2.34 -2.36 4.23
CA VAL A 298 -2.24 -1.03 4.87
C VAL A 298 -3.12 0.01 4.16
N ALA A 299 -2.85 0.24 2.88
CA ALA A 299 -3.60 1.11 1.98
C ALA A 299 -3.17 0.80 0.53
N PRO A 300 -3.72 -0.24 -0.12
CA PRO A 300 -3.24 -0.69 -1.41
C PRO A 300 -3.56 0.33 -2.52
N LEU A 301 -2.53 0.94 -3.12
CA LEU A 301 -2.65 1.94 -4.18
C LEU A 301 -3.46 1.43 -5.38
N ALA A 302 -3.31 0.15 -5.75
CA ALA A 302 -4.11 -0.46 -6.82
C ALA A 302 -5.62 -0.36 -6.55
N SER A 303 -6.05 -0.49 -5.29
CA SER A 303 -7.47 -0.30 -4.92
C SER A 303 -7.90 1.14 -5.14
N ILE A 304 -7.05 2.11 -4.78
CA ILE A 304 -7.33 3.53 -5.02
C ILE A 304 -7.40 3.83 -6.52
N GLU A 305 -6.50 3.25 -7.32
CA GLU A 305 -6.52 3.36 -8.79
C GLU A 305 -7.83 2.83 -9.39
N HIS A 306 -8.28 1.66 -8.93
CA HIS A 306 -9.55 1.10 -9.38
C HIS A 306 -10.75 1.99 -9.00
N MET A 307 -10.77 2.50 -7.77
CA MET A 307 -11.80 3.44 -7.31
C MET A 307 -11.78 4.73 -8.13
N MET A 308 -10.60 5.32 -8.36
CA MET A 308 -10.43 6.56 -9.14
C MET A 308 -10.96 6.40 -10.57
N ASN A 309 -10.79 5.21 -11.14
CA ASN A 309 -11.32 4.83 -12.45
C ASN A 309 -12.80 4.44 -12.43
N GLY A 310 -13.47 4.49 -11.28
CA GLY A 310 -14.90 4.14 -11.13
C GLY A 310 -15.18 2.66 -11.29
N ARG A 311 -14.22 1.79 -11.02
CA ARG A 311 -14.41 0.35 -11.08
C ARG A 311 -14.88 -0.18 -9.74
N LEU A 312 -15.89 -1.06 -9.77
CA LEU A 312 -16.31 -1.77 -8.57
C LEU A 312 -15.12 -2.54 -7.97
N LEU A 313 -14.93 -2.37 -6.66
CA LEU A 313 -14.05 -3.21 -5.87
C LEU A 313 -14.84 -4.27 -5.10
N ILE A 314 -14.40 -5.52 -5.22
CA ILE A 314 -14.81 -6.64 -4.37
C ILE A 314 -13.60 -6.98 -3.51
N ALA A 315 -13.66 -6.74 -2.21
CA ALA A 315 -12.48 -6.75 -1.37
C ALA A 315 -12.70 -7.49 -0.05
N SER A 316 -11.64 -8.11 0.46
CA SER A 316 -11.67 -8.67 1.82
C SER A 316 -11.88 -7.56 2.85
N ASP A 317 -12.76 -7.81 3.82
CA ASP A 317 -13.01 -6.88 4.95
C ASP A 317 -11.89 -7.00 6.00
N ILE A 318 -10.69 -6.59 5.61
CA ILE A 318 -9.50 -6.69 6.46
C ILE A 318 -8.56 -5.51 6.22
N GLY A 319 -7.92 -5.04 7.29
CA GLY A 319 -6.90 -3.99 7.18
C GLY A 319 -7.45 -2.65 6.72
N GLY A 320 -6.60 -1.85 6.10
CA GLY A 320 -7.01 -0.61 5.43
C GLY A 320 -7.84 -0.86 4.18
N LEU A 321 -7.74 -2.06 3.59
CA LEU A 321 -8.53 -2.44 2.41
C LEU A 321 -10.04 -2.43 2.69
N GLY A 322 -10.46 -3.01 3.81
CA GLY A 322 -11.87 -2.99 4.22
C GLY A 322 -12.39 -1.57 4.46
N GLU A 323 -11.53 -0.68 5.01
CA GLU A 323 -11.86 0.74 5.22
C GLU A 323 -12.04 1.50 3.89
N LEU A 324 -11.21 1.22 2.88
CA LEU A 324 -11.30 1.87 1.57
C LEU A 324 -12.65 1.63 0.89
N VAL A 325 -13.15 0.39 0.93
CA VAL A 325 -14.35 -0.03 0.18
C VAL A 325 -15.65 0.07 0.99
N ASP A 326 -15.59 0.48 2.24
CA ASP A 326 -16.75 0.50 3.13
C ASP A 326 -17.90 1.38 2.57
N GLY A 327 -19.04 0.78 2.29
CA GLY A 327 -20.21 1.46 1.70
C GLY A 327 -20.12 1.82 0.21
N VAL A 328 -18.97 1.57 -0.48
CA VAL A 328 -18.79 1.90 -1.91
C VAL A 328 -18.24 0.71 -2.73
N GLY A 329 -18.18 -0.46 -2.13
CA GLY A 329 -17.77 -1.70 -2.77
C GLY A 329 -18.45 -2.89 -2.12
N LEU A 330 -18.12 -4.09 -2.57
CA LEU A 330 -18.57 -5.34 -1.93
C LEU A 330 -17.48 -5.86 -1.01
N LYS A 331 -17.85 -6.25 0.20
CA LYS A 331 -16.93 -6.80 1.20
C LYS A 331 -17.27 -8.24 1.53
N PHE A 332 -16.23 -9.03 1.82
CA PHE A 332 -16.36 -10.41 2.29
C PHE A 332 -15.31 -10.71 3.35
N PRO A 333 -15.53 -11.66 4.27
CA PRO A 333 -14.54 -12.04 5.28
C PRO A 333 -13.26 -12.57 4.63
N ALA A 334 -12.09 -12.16 5.14
CA ALA A 334 -10.80 -12.58 4.59
C ALA A 334 -10.66 -14.11 4.62
N GLY A 335 -10.29 -14.71 3.48
CA GLY A 335 -10.12 -16.16 3.34
C GLY A 335 -11.40 -16.94 3.04
N ASP A 336 -12.56 -16.30 3.09
CA ASP A 336 -13.86 -16.92 2.85
C ASP A 336 -14.19 -16.92 1.34
N ASP A 337 -13.97 -18.05 0.69
CA ASP A 337 -14.24 -18.21 -0.75
C ASP A 337 -15.72 -18.40 -1.07
N GLU A 338 -16.55 -18.77 -0.10
CA GLU A 338 -18.00 -18.85 -0.28
C GLU A 338 -18.63 -17.46 -0.28
N ALA A 339 -18.30 -16.63 0.72
CA ALA A 339 -18.75 -15.23 0.75
C ALA A 339 -18.23 -14.42 -0.44
N LEU A 340 -16.99 -14.69 -0.91
CA LEU A 340 -16.49 -14.09 -2.15
C LEU A 340 -17.30 -14.55 -3.35
N ALA A 341 -17.63 -15.85 -3.47
CA ALA A 341 -18.45 -16.36 -4.56
C ALA A 341 -19.83 -15.66 -4.58
N ASP A 342 -20.44 -15.43 -3.42
CA ASP A 342 -21.70 -14.68 -3.32
C ASP A 342 -21.56 -13.22 -3.81
N CYS A 343 -20.47 -12.52 -3.48
CA CYS A 343 -20.18 -11.20 -4.00
C CYS A 343 -20.04 -11.21 -5.53
N LEU A 344 -19.31 -12.17 -6.08
CA LEU A 344 -19.13 -12.33 -7.53
C LEU A 344 -20.47 -12.65 -8.22
N ARG A 345 -21.27 -13.55 -7.63
CA ARG A 345 -22.61 -13.93 -8.13
C ARG A 345 -23.53 -12.73 -8.21
N ARG A 346 -23.59 -11.89 -7.19
CA ARG A 346 -24.37 -10.65 -7.20
C ARG A 346 -24.03 -9.75 -8.39
N VAL A 347 -22.76 -9.64 -8.76
CA VAL A 347 -22.34 -8.84 -9.93
C VAL A 347 -22.80 -9.50 -11.24
N LEU A 348 -22.82 -10.83 -11.31
CA LEU A 348 -23.32 -11.58 -12.47
C LEU A 348 -24.84 -11.43 -12.66
N GLU A 349 -25.58 -11.50 -11.56
CA GLU A 349 -27.04 -11.39 -11.54
C GLU A 349 -27.55 -9.94 -11.67
N GLU A 350 -26.79 -8.99 -11.12
CA GLU A 350 -27.12 -7.56 -11.08
C GLU A 350 -26.02 -6.69 -11.72
N PRO A 351 -25.83 -6.70 -13.04
CA PRO A 351 -24.73 -5.97 -13.68
C PRO A 351 -24.72 -4.45 -13.44
N ARG A 352 -25.90 -3.87 -13.12
CA ARG A 352 -26.02 -2.44 -12.78
C ARG A 352 -25.29 -2.08 -11.47
N LEU A 353 -25.24 -3.01 -10.53
CA LEU A 353 -24.54 -2.86 -9.25
C LEU A 353 -23.07 -2.44 -9.44
N ALA A 354 -22.38 -3.01 -10.42
CA ALA A 354 -21.01 -2.68 -10.71
C ALA A 354 -20.81 -1.21 -11.09
N ARG A 355 -21.76 -0.63 -11.86
CA ARG A 355 -21.72 0.78 -12.25
C ARG A 355 -22.06 1.70 -11.08
N GLU A 356 -23.08 1.36 -10.31
CA GLU A 356 -23.55 2.17 -9.18
C GLU A 356 -22.48 2.28 -8.10
N LEU A 357 -21.97 1.17 -7.63
CA LEU A 357 -20.90 1.13 -6.64
C LEU A 357 -19.57 1.68 -7.19
N GLY A 358 -19.25 1.42 -8.46
CA GLY A 358 -18.08 2.00 -9.11
C GLY A 358 -18.12 3.53 -9.15
N ASN A 359 -19.27 4.14 -9.44
CA ASN A 359 -19.43 5.60 -9.39
C ASN A 359 -19.27 6.13 -7.97
N SER A 360 -19.90 5.50 -6.98
CA SER A 360 -19.75 5.88 -5.57
C SER A 360 -18.29 5.76 -5.09
N ALA A 361 -17.58 4.72 -5.54
CA ALA A 361 -16.16 4.54 -5.27
C ALA A 361 -15.31 5.66 -5.87
N ARG A 362 -15.62 6.09 -7.11
CA ARG A 362 -14.94 7.22 -7.78
C ARG A 362 -15.15 8.54 -7.03
N GLU A 363 -16.37 8.83 -6.62
CA GLU A 363 -16.70 10.04 -5.85
C GLU A 363 -15.88 10.07 -4.55
N ARG A 364 -15.88 8.96 -3.80
CA ARG A 364 -15.06 8.83 -2.60
C ARG A 364 -13.57 9.01 -2.91
N ALA A 365 -13.06 8.39 -3.97
CA ALA A 365 -11.64 8.46 -4.32
C ALA A 365 -11.23 9.90 -4.67
N ARG A 366 -12.04 10.62 -5.43
CA ARG A 366 -11.82 12.03 -5.75
C ARG A 366 -11.85 12.94 -4.52
N LEU A 367 -12.64 12.60 -3.51
CA LEU A 367 -12.69 13.35 -2.26
C LEU A 367 -11.49 13.05 -1.35
N LEU A 368 -11.12 11.77 -1.21
CA LEU A 368 -10.21 11.32 -0.15
C LEU A 368 -8.83 10.88 -0.61
N PHE A 369 -8.66 10.52 -1.89
CA PHE A 369 -7.44 9.83 -2.34
C PHE A 369 -6.74 10.54 -3.51
N THR A 370 -6.89 11.86 -3.63
CA THR A 370 -6.12 12.64 -4.61
C THR A 370 -4.73 12.96 -4.12
N LEU A 371 -3.77 13.05 -5.05
CA LEU A 371 -2.39 13.44 -4.76
C LEU A 371 -2.31 14.82 -4.11
N ASP A 372 -3.12 15.78 -4.58
CA ASP A 372 -3.15 17.14 -4.03
C ASP A 372 -3.59 17.17 -2.57
N ARG A 373 -4.65 16.41 -2.24
CA ARG A 373 -5.11 16.30 -0.86
C ARG A 373 -4.03 15.64 0.01
N MET A 374 -3.44 14.52 -0.44
CA MET A 374 -2.37 13.83 0.28
C MET A 374 -1.20 14.77 0.56
N ALA A 375 -0.74 15.51 -0.46
CA ALA A 375 0.37 16.47 -0.28
C ALA A 375 0.00 17.60 0.68
N LYS A 376 -1.21 18.15 0.58
CA LYS A 376 -1.71 19.18 1.50
C LYS A 376 -1.74 18.68 2.95
N ASP A 377 -2.24 17.49 3.20
CA ASP A 377 -2.33 16.93 4.55
C ASP A 377 -0.93 16.65 5.12
N HIS A 378 -0.01 16.11 4.32
CA HIS A 378 1.40 15.96 4.72
C HIS A 378 2.05 17.31 5.03
N PHE A 379 1.79 18.32 4.20
CA PHE A 379 2.32 19.66 4.45
C PHE A 379 1.84 20.21 5.79
N GLN A 380 0.55 20.07 6.13
CA GLN A 380 0.01 20.46 7.42
C GLN A 380 0.69 19.74 8.58
N VAL A 381 0.93 18.43 8.43
CA VAL A 381 1.69 17.64 9.41
C VAL A 381 3.09 18.24 9.60
N TYR A 382 3.83 18.47 8.53
CA TYR A 382 5.20 18.99 8.61
C TYR A 382 5.23 20.42 9.17
N ALA A 383 4.33 21.30 8.72
CA ALA A 383 4.21 22.66 9.21
C ALA A 383 3.89 22.72 10.72
N SER A 384 3.12 21.74 11.23
CA SER A 384 2.77 21.67 12.65
C SER A 384 3.98 21.46 13.56
N ILE A 385 5.02 20.77 13.07
CA ILE A 385 6.22 20.40 13.85
C ILE A 385 7.49 21.15 13.41
N ALA A 386 7.50 21.78 12.24
CA ALA A 386 8.64 22.51 11.73
C ALA A 386 9.05 23.66 12.66
N PRO A 387 10.34 24.00 12.77
CA PRO A 387 10.80 25.18 13.52
C PRO A 387 10.14 26.45 13.01
N ARG A 388 9.84 27.41 13.92
CA ARG A 388 9.17 28.68 13.56
C ARG A 388 9.82 29.44 12.40
N LYS A 389 11.16 29.38 12.27
CA LYS A 389 11.90 30.01 11.16
C LYS A 389 11.59 29.39 9.78
N ALA A 390 11.18 28.13 9.74
CA ALA A 390 10.87 27.41 8.51
C ALA A 390 9.39 27.54 8.09
N ARG A 391 8.54 28.09 8.97
CA ARG A 391 7.08 28.23 8.71
C ARG A 391 6.72 29.39 7.79
N GLY A 392 7.71 30.18 7.29
CA GLY A 392 7.45 31.42 6.55
C GLY A 392 6.93 32.53 7.48
N ARG A 393 7.25 33.79 7.15
CA ARG A 393 6.52 34.91 7.73
C ARG A 393 5.16 34.93 7.04
N ALA A 394 4.10 34.50 7.76
CA ALA A 394 2.73 34.70 7.33
C ALA A 394 2.44 36.18 7.11
#